data_64bff5081acd21d486f80c0c9ff9f6d5
#
_entry.id   64bff5081acd21d486f80c0c9ff9f6d5
#
_cell.length_a   1.000
_cell.length_b   1.000
_cell.length_c   1.000
_cell.angle_alpha   90.00
_cell.angle_beta   90.00
_cell.angle_gamma   90.00
#
_symmetry.space_group_name_H-M   'P 1'
#
loop_
_entity.id
_entity.type
_entity.pdbx_description
1 polymer ?
#
loop_
_entity_poly.entity_id
_entity_poly.type
_entity_poly.pdbx_seq_one_letter_code
_entity_poly.pdbx_strand_id
1 'polypeptide(L)'
;MPPANANEYDFIIVGAGSAGCTLANRLSEDARVLVLEVGGWDRDPWIHIPLAWGRMMARRMHDWMYSTEPEPGMNGRRIEIPRGKVIGGSSSINAMAYVRGHRGDYDRWAGSGLTQWSYAHVLPYFRRQECWEGGTDQYRGGDGPLSTRHTTFSDPIVEAFAAAGAAAGYGWTDDFNGRQQEGFARRQVTIRNGRRCSAAVAYLRPALKRANLHIEVGAHVNRVLLDGPRAVGVEYASAGGDTVRAYAGREVILAGGAINSPQLLMLSGIGDPEELRSHGIETKVPLGGVGKNLQDHLSADVGYTRKTPGQFHREMRLDRILIDLAKAYLFGSGFASDVPGGITAFLKTGLDPKLPDIQFLFRAGSLAAQPYLPPFLPSFADTFGCRVALLRPKSRGRISLGSSDPRAPARISLNFLGVEDDLKAIRAGMRMAVDVGRQQPIAPFVGAEMTALKTDAEIDAHVRATGITVYHPIGTCRMGSDSDSVVDPECRVRGVDALRVVDASVMPDLIGGNINAVVIMIAEKAADMIRGRPALAPSNA
;
A
#
# COMPACT_ATOMS: atom_id res chain seq x y z
N MET A 1 37.93 3.76 21.61
CA MET A 1 36.64 3.12 21.76
C MET A 1 36.87 1.61 21.70
N PRO A 2 36.29 0.81 22.62
CA PRO A 2 36.37 -0.64 22.48
C PRO A 2 35.74 -1.03 21.11
N PRO A 3 36.20 -2.12 20.47
CA PRO A 3 35.57 -2.59 19.24
C PRO A 3 34.08 -2.82 19.54
N ALA A 4 33.19 -2.21 18.73
CA ALA A 4 31.77 -2.43 18.84
C ALA A 4 31.51 -3.93 18.77
N ASN A 5 30.78 -4.49 19.74
CA ASN A 5 30.36 -5.89 19.68
C ASN A 5 29.67 -6.14 18.32
N ALA A 6 29.87 -7.31 17.74
CA ALA A 6 29.37 -7.60 16.39
C ALA A 6 27.87 -7.33 16.22
N ASN A 7 27.09 -7.39 17.30
CA ASN A 7 25.63 -7.25 17.34
C ASN A 7 25.14 -5.89 17.92
N GLU A 8 25.97 -4.85 17.97
CA GLU A 8 25.57 -3.51 18.42
C GLU A 8 25.44 -2.56 17.23
N TYR A 9 24.32 -1.83 17.15
CA TYR A 9 23.97 -0.89 16.10
C TYR A 9 23.43 0.42 16.72
N ASP A 10 23.51 1.53 16.00
CA ASP A 10 22.79 2.74 16.42
C ASP A 10 21.29 2.54 16.31
N PHE A 11 20.85 2.01 15.17
CA PHE A 11 19.45 1.75 14.87
C PHE A 11 19.22 0.32 14.39
N ILE A 12 18.12 -0.28 14.86
CA ILE A 12 17.60 -1.55 14.32
C ILE A 12 16.25 -1.26 13.68
N ILE A 13 16.12 -1.55 12.37
CA ILE A 13 14.88 -1.42 11.60
C ILE A 13 14.29 -2.81 11.38
N VAL A 14 13.07 -3.03 11.85
CA VAL A 14 12.35 -4.29 11.71
C VAL A 14 11.40 -4.21 10.54
N GLY A 15 11.72 -4.90 9.45
CA GLY A 15 11.01 -4.91 8.17
C GLY A 15 11.67 -4.03 7.11
N ALA A 16 11.98 -4.59 5.94
CA ALA A 16 12.52 -3.90 4.78
C ALA A 16 11.42 -3.58 3.74
N GLY A 17 10.24 -3.17 4.19
CA GLY A 17 9.15 -2.68 3.35
C GLY A 17 9.40 -1.26 2.85
N SER A 18 8.32 -0.58 2.40
CA SER A 18 8.41 0.78 1.86
C SER A 18 9.04 1.77 2.84
N ALA A 19 8.62 1.75 4.11
CA ALA A 19 9.18 2.59 5.15
C ALA A 19 10.60 2.16 5.54
N GLY A 20 10.82 0.85 5.79
CA GLY A 20 12.12 0.35 6.22
C GLY A 20 13.23 0.61 5.20
N CYS A 21 12.97 0.44 3.91
CA CYS A 21 13.93 0.79 2.85
C CYS A 21 14.27 2.29 2.83
N THR A 22 13.27 3.15 3.05
CA THR A 22 13.46 4.61 3.14
C THR A 22 14.30 4.99 4.36
N LEU A 23 13.95 4.46 5.54
CA LEU A 23 14.69 4.67 6.78
C LEU A 23 16.12 4.15 6.68
N ALA A 24 16.32 2.94 6.15
CA ALA A 24 17.64 2.35 5.95
C ALA A 24 18.54 3.27 5.12
N ASN A 25 18.02 3.85 4.04
CA ASN A 25 18.76 4.81 3.22
C ASN A 25 19.11 6.06 4.01
N ARG A 26 18.13 6.68 4.69
CA ARG A 26 18.32 7.97 5.34
C ARG A 26 19.17 7.88 6.60
N LEU A 27 18.97 6.85 7.43
CA LEU A 27 19.69 6.71 8.70
C LEU A 27 21.13 6.23 8.49
N SER A 28 21.40 5.39 7.48
CA SER A 28 22.75 4.93 7.20
C SER A 28 23.66 5.98 6.55
N GLU A 29 23.21 7.21 6.35
CA GLU A 29 24.08 8.32 5.93
C GLU A 29 25.15 8.63 6.99
N ASP A 30 24.82 8.47 8.29
CA ASP A 30 25.66 8.88 9.41
C ASP A 30 25.59 7.94 10.63
N ALA A 31 24.86 6.82 10.56
CA ALA A 31 24.70 5.89 11.67
C ALA A 31 24.89 4.42 11.24
N ARG A 32 25.25 3.55 12.19
CA ARG A 32 25.30 2.10 11.99
C ARG A 32 23.91 1.51 12.09
N VAL A 33 23.40 0.94 10.99
CA VAL A 33 22.01 0.47 10.86
C VAL A 33 21.97 -1.02 10.57
N LEU A 34 21.13 -1.75 11.33
CA LEU A 34 20.72 -3.11 11.02
C LEU A 34 19.28 -3.10 10.48
N VAL A 35 19.05 -3.76 9.36
CA VAL A 35 17.71 -4.00 8.82
C VAL A 35 17.42 -5.50 8.85
N LEU A 36 16.31 -5.88 9.47
CA LEU A 36 15.87 -7.28 9.57
C LEU A 36 14.62 -7.49 8.71
N GLU A 37 14.71 -8.39 7.73
CA GLU A 37 13.61 -8.75 6.83
C GLU A 37 13.38 -10.25 6.86
N VAL A 38 12.14 -10.65 7.07
CA VAL A 38 11.77 -12.09 7.13
C VAL A 38 11.74 -12.74 5.75
N GLY A 39 11.44 -11.98 4.71
CA GLY A 39 11.50 -12.43 3.31
C GLY A 39 12.93 -12.48 2.77
N GLY A 40 13.05 -12.92 1.52
CA GLY A 40 14.31 -12.92 0.78
C GLY A 40 14.58 -11.62 0.03
N TRP A 41 15.70 -11.61 -0.73
CA TRP A 41 16.00 -10.53 -1.66
C TRP A 41 15.01 -10.48 -2.83
N ASP A 42 14.77 -9.29 -3.38
CA ASP A 42 13.93 -9.01 -4.54
C ASP A 42 14.62 -9.39 -5.88
N ARG A 43 15.16 -10.61 -5.96
CA ARG A 43 15.92 -11.08 -7.15
C ARG A 43 15.06 -11.73 -8.22
N ASP A 44 13.80 -12.05 -7.88
CA ASP A 44 12.87 -12.68 -8.83
C ASP A 44 12.56 -11.70 -9.98
N PRO A 45 12.78 -12.09 -11.27
CA PRO A 45 12.48 -11.25 -12.43
C PRO A 45 11.03 -10.75 -12.48
N TRP A 46 10.07 -11.54 -11.98
CA TRP A 46 8.65 -11.17 -11.97
C TRP A 46 8.38 -9.91 -11.14
N ILE A 47 9.17 -9.65 -10.10
CA ILE A 47 9.06 -8.42 -9.31
C ILE A 47 9.35 -7.18 -10.18
N HIS A 48 10.30 -7.28 -11.10
CA HIS A 48 10.80 -6.13 -11.85
C HIS A 48 10.01 -5.83 -13.13
N ILE A 49 9.29 -6.81 -13.67
CA ILE A 49 8.46 -6.65 -14.88
C ILE A 49 7.09 -6.11 -14.48
N PRO A 50 6.71 -4.87 -14.91
CA PRO A 50 5.45 -4.25 -14.49
C PRO A 50 4.21 -5.10 -14.75
N LEU A 51 4.07 -5.68 -15.95
CA LEU A 51 2.93 -6.52 -16.30
C LEU A 51 2.78 -7.75 -15.41
N ALA A 52 3.89 -8.25 -14.87
CA ALA A 52 3.90 -9.47 -14.06
C ALA A 52 3.20 -9.34 -12.69
N TRP A 53 2.82 -8.13 -12.25
CA TRP A 53 2.11 -7.92 -10.99
C TRP A 53 0.85 -8.77 -10.89
N GLY A 54 0.10 -8.92 -11.99
CA GLY A 54 -1.12 -9.74 -12.03
C GLY A 54 -0.83 -11.23 -11.79
N ARG A 55 0.26 -11.76 -12.36
CA ARG A 55 0.73 -13.12 -12.11
C ARG A 55 1.17 -13.33 -10.66
N MET A 56 1.93 -12.37 -10.12
CA MET A 56 2.38 -12.44 -8.72
C MET A 56 1.20 -12.44 -7.76
N MET A 57 0.20 -11.59 -8.02
CA MET A 57 -1.03 -11.51 -7.23
C MET A 57 -1.82 -12.81 -7.30
N ALA A 58 -2.10 -13.31 -8.51
CA ALA A 58 -2.88 -14.54 -8.73
C ALA A 58 -2.23 -15.79 -8.11
N ARG A 59 -0.90 -15.83 -8.03
CA ARG A 59 -0.14 -16.93 -7.44
C ARG A 59 0.35 -16.67 -6.02
N ARG A 60 0.01 -15.52 -5.46
CA ARG A 60 0.43 -15.06 -4.14
C ARG A 60 1.94 -15.22 -3.91
N MET A 61 2.74 -14.80 -4.92
CA MET A 61 4.20 -14.90 -4.87
C MET A 61 4.76 -13.83 -3.93
N HIS A 62 5.76 -14.19 -3.14
CA HIS A 62 6.39 -13.29 -2.16
C HIS A 62 5.39 -12.68 -1.17
N ASP A 63 4.38 -13.45 -0.78
CA ASP A 63 3.24 -13.02 0.03
C ASP A 63 3.28 -13.68 1.43
N TRP A 64 2.84 -12.94 2.44
CA TRP A 64 2.61 -13.45 3.78
C TRP A 64 1.44 -14.43 3.89
N MET A 65 0.60 -14.54 2.87
CA MET A 65 -0.57 -15.42 2.79
C MET A 65 -1.68 -15.07 3.81
N TYR A 66 -1.79 -13.81 4.22
CA TYR A 66 -2.84 -13.39 5.15
C TYR A 66 -4.24 -13.46 4.53
N SER A 67 -5.22 -13.77 5.40
CA SER A 67 -6.65 -13.62 5.14
C SER A 67 -7.34 -13.11 6.41
N THR A 68 -8.51 -12.50 6.25
CA THR A 68 -9.32 -12.06 7.39
C THR A 68 -9.92 -13.24 8.16
N GLU A 69 -10.38 -12.97 9.38
CA GLU A 69 -11.44 -13.73 9.99
C GLU A 69 -12.71 -13.65 9.12
N PRO A 70 -13.73 -14.52 9.33
CA PRO A 70 -14.99 -14.36 8.61
C PRO A 70 -15.58 -12.96 8.82
N GLU A 71 -15.84 -12.25 7.71
CA GLU A 71 -16.36 -10.87 7.72
C GLU A 71 -17.90 -10.89 7.67
N PRO A 72 -18.61 -10.49 8.76
CA PRO A 72 -20.06 -10.56 8.80
C PRO A 72 -20.74 -9.71 7.72
N GLY A 73 -20.22 -8.50 7.46
CA GLY A 73 -20.70 -7.61 6.42
C GLY A 73 -20.52 -8.14 4.99
N MET A 74 -19.69 -9.18 4.81
CA MET A 74 -19.33 -9.77 3.52
C MET A 74 -19.80 -11.23 3.41
N ASN A 75 -20.99 -11.54 3.92
CA ASN A 75 -21.59 -12.87 3.93
C ASN A 75 -20.73 -13.95 4.64
N GLY A 76 -19.98 -13.59 5.66
CA GLY A 76 -19.09 -14.49 6.40
C GLY A 76 -17.84 -14.94 5.60
N ARG A 77 -17.54 -14.30 4.46
CA ARG A 77 -16.36 -14.63 3.65
C ARG A 77 -15.07 -14.27 4.38
N ARG A 78 -14.02 -15.07 4.16
CA ARG A 78 -12.65 -14.68 4.43
C ARG A 78 -12.08 -13.95 3.21
N ILE A 79 -11.44 -12.82 3.43
CA ILE A 79 -10.88 -11.97 2.37
C ILE A 79 -9.37 -12.07 2.41
N GLU A 80 -8.75 -12.39 1.29
CA GLU A 80 -7.29 -12.41 1.17
C GLU A 80 -6.69 -11.00 1.27
N ILE A 81 -5.61 -10.87 2.04
CA ILE A 81 -4.88 -9.61 2.24
C ILE A 81 -3.41 -9.82 1.86
N PRO A 82 -3.06 -9.84 0.58
CA PRO A 82 -1.67 -9.96 0.14
C PRO A 82 -0.77 -8.87 0.72
N ARG A 83 0.33 -9.29 1.37
CA ARG A 83 1.38 -8.42 1.91
C ARG A 83 2.74 -8.95 1.50
N GLY A 84 3.61 -8.07 0.98
CA GLY A 84 4.93 -8.48 0.52
C GLY A 84 5.81 -9.02 1.64
N LYS A 85 6.35 -10.23 1.45
CA LYS A 85 7.34 -10.90 2.30
C LYS A 85 8.64 -11.03 1.50
N VAL A 86 9.29 -9.90 1.30
CA VAL A 86 10.46 -9.74 0.44
C VAL A 86 11.06 -8.33 0.65
N ILE A 87 12.34 -8.14 0.35
CA ILE A 87 12.96 -6.80 0.30
C ILE A 87 12.11 -5.85 -0.57
N GLY A 88 11.82 -4.66 -0.04
CA GLY A 88 10.87 -3.71 -0.62
C GLY A 88 9.41 -3.93 -0.15
N GLY A 89 9.11 -5.03 0.53
CA GLY A 89 7.79 -5.35 1.06
C GLY A 89 6.71 -5.28 -0.01
N SER A 90 5.55 -4.72 0.35
CA SER A 90 4.41 -4.59 -0.58
C SER A 90 4.72 -3.70 -1.80
N SER A 91 5.72 -2.82 -1.77
CA SER A 91 6.14 -2.05 -2.97
C SER A 91 6.75 -2.94 -4.06
N SER A 92 7.27 -4.12 -3.70
CA SER A 92 7.82 -5.10 -4.63
C SER A 92 6.74 -5.97 -5.31
N ILE A 93 5.50 -5.99 -4.80
CA ILE A 93 4.41 -6.82 -5.35
C ILE A 93 3.16 -6.03 -5.76
N ASN A 94 3.05 -4.73 -5.47
CA ASN A 94 1.89 -3.89 -5.75
C ASN A 94 1.69 -3.60 -7.26
N ALA A 95 0.55 -2.98 -7.61
CA ALA A 95 0.23 -2.55 -8.97
C ALA A 95 0.86 -1.19 -9.36
N MET A 96 1.86 -0.73 -8.62
CA MET A 96 2.68 0.48 -8.89
C MET A 96 1.91 1.81 -8.99
N ALA A 97 0.64 1.87 -8.62
CA ALA A 97 -0.09 3.13 -8.64
C ALA A 97 0.53 4.15 -7.66
N TYR A 98 0.77 5.37 -8.15
CA TYR A 98 1.28 6.47 -7.35
C TYR A 98 0.18 7.49 -7.08
N VAL A 99 -0.25 7.57 -5.84
CA VAL A 99 -1.30 8.49 -5.36
C VAL A 99 -0.86 9.05 -4.02
N ARG A 100 -0.97 10.37 -3.85
CA ARG A 100 -0.61 11.05 -2.59
C ARG A 100 -1.80 11.21 -1.64
N GLY A 101 -3.03 10.95 -2.10
CA GLY A 101 -4.26 11.32 -1.39
C GLY A 101 -4.66 12.77 -1.67
N HIS A 102 -5.75 13.21 -1.07
CA HIS A 102 -6.25 14.57 -1.19
C HIS A 102 -5.63 15.45 -0.09
N ARG A 103 -5.36 16.75 -0.38
CA ARG A 103 -4.87 17.70 0.64
C ARG A 103 -5.69 17.70 1.92
N GLY A 104 -7.02 17.62 1.79
CA GLY A 104 -7.94 17.58 2.93
C GLY A 104 -7.81 16.34 3.81
N ASP A 105 -7.13 15.27 3.39
CA ASP A 105 -6.82 14.12 4.25
C ASP A 105 -5.83 14.52 5.34
N TYR A 106 -4.78 15.21 4.96
CA TYR A 106 -3.72 15.70 5.87
C TYR A 106 -4.22 16.85 6.73
N ASP A 107 -5.06 17.73 6.18
CA ASP A 107 -5.67 18.82 6.95
C ASP A 107 -6.64 18.25 7.99
N ARG A 108 -7.31 17.12 7.71
CA ARG A 108 -8.10 16.37 8.69
C ARG A 108 -7.21 15.77 9.79
N TRP A 109 -6.04 15.22 9.46
CA TRP A 109 -5.05 14.79 10.45
C TRP A 109 -4.59 15.95 11.33
N ALA A 110 -4.29 17.09 10.73
CA ALA A 110 -3.90 18.30 11.47
C ALA A 110 -5.02 18.79 12.41
N GLY A 111 -6.28 18.74 11.96
CA GLY A 111 -7.46 19.08 12.75
C GLY A 111 -7.71 18.18 13.96
N SER A 112 -7.13 16.96 13.96
CA SER A 112 -7.15 16.04 15.12
C SER A 112 -5.96 16.23 16.08
N GLY A 113 -5.24 17.36 15.99
CA GLY A 113 -4.11 17.70 16.86
C GLY A 113 -2.73 17.37 16.28
N LEU A 114 -2.68 16.84 15.06
CA LEU A 114 -1.43 16.49 14.36
C LEU A 114 -0.97 17.61 13.42
N THR A 115 -0.86 18.85 13.92
CA THR A 115 -0.64 20.06 13.13
C THR A 115 0.57 19.97 12.19
N GLN A 116 1.64 19.31 12.62
CA GLN A 116 2.84 19.07 11.81
C GLN A 116 2.65 18.06 10.66
N TRP A 117 1.47 17.46 10.53
CA TRP A 117 1.08 16.53 9.47
C TRP A 117 0.04 17.12 8.51
N SER A 118 -0.22 18.45 8.54
CA SER A 118 -1.06 19.11 7.53
C SER A 118 -0.45 18.99 6.15
N TYR A 119 -1.26 19.21 5.10
CA TYR A 119 -0.77 19.14 3.71
C TYR A 119 0.44 20.03 3.48
N ALA A 120 0.42 21.25 3.99
CA ALA A 120 1.55 22.17 3.87
C ALA A 120 2.86 21.59 4.44
N HIS A 121 2.79 20.83 5.54
CA HIS A 121 3.97 20.24 6.19
C HIS A 121 4.43 18.92 5.55
N VAL A 122 3.57 18.20 4.85
CA VAL A 122 3.94 16.91 4.22
C VAL A 122 4.27 17.05 2.73
N LEU A 123 3.80 18.07 2.05
CA LEU A 123 4.09 18.31 0.63
C LEU A 123 5.59 18.39 0.31
N PRO A 124 6.44 19.08 1.11
CA PRO A 124 7.89 19.09 0.87
C PRO A 124 8.52 17.70 0.89
N TYR A 125 8.01 16.78 1.73
CA TYR A 125 8.48 15.39 1.81
C TYR A 125 7.99 14.56 0.61
N PHE A 126 6.77 14.80 0.12
CA PHE A 126 6.31 14.22 -1.15
C PHE A 126 7.17 14.67 -2.33
N ARG A 127 7.58 15.92 -2.37
CA ARG A 127 8.48 16.43 -3.40
C ARG A 127 9.88 15.82 -3.26
N ARG A 128 10.41 15.70 -2.05
CA ARG A 128 11.74 15.12 -1.78
C ARG A 128 11.84 13.65 -2.19
N GLN A 129 10.77 12.88 -2.06
CA GLN A 129 10.79 11.45 -2.42
C GLN A 129 10.70 11.21 -3.93
N GLU A 130 10.17 12.15 -4.71
CA GLU A 130 9.72 11.93 -6.08
C GLU A 130 10.68 12.46 -7.14
N CYS A 131 10.85 11.65 -8.20
CA CYS A 131 11.41 12.06 -9.48
C CYS A 131 10.31 11.92 -10.55
N TRP A 132 9.55 13.00 -10.74
CA TRP A 132 8.44 13.07 -11.70
C TRP A 132 8.93 13.27 -13.12
N GLU A 133 8.36 12.54 -14.10
CA GLU A 133 8.76 12.65 -15.52
C GLU A 133 8.56 14.05 -16.11
N GLY A 134 7.58 14.81 -15.62
CA GLY A 134 7.30 16.19 -16.04
C GLY A 134 8.18 17.24 -15.36
N GLY A 135 9.14 16.82 -14.52
CA GLY A 135 10.03 17.72 -13.80
C GLY A 135 9.43 18.28 -12.50
N THR A 136 10.07 19.32 -11.97
CA THR A 136 9.71 19.95 -10.70
C THR A 136 8.72 21.09 -10.91
N ASP A 137 7.68 21.14 -10.06
CA ASP A 137 6.78 22.29 -9.93
C ASP A 137 6.43 22.54 -8.45
N GLN A 138 5.39 23.34 -8.18
CA GLN A 138 4.97 23.62 -6.82
C GLN A 138 4.45 22.37 -6.06
N TYR A 139 3.97 21.34 -6.77
CA TYR A 139 3.45 20.09 -6.21
C TYR A 139 4.41 18.92 -6.37
N ARG A 140 5.20 18.89 -7.45
CA ARG A 140 5.97 17.73 -7.88
C ARG A 140 7.47 17.91 -7.62
N GLY A 141 8.16 16.78 -7.31
CA GLY A 141 9.62 16.72 -7.22
C GLY A 141 10.24 16.12 -8.48
N GLY A 142 11.46 16.55 -8.86
CA GLY A 142 12.13 16.11 -10.08
C GLY A 142 13.40 15.29 -9.86
N ASP A 143 13.93 15.24 -8.63
CA ASP A 143 15.25 14.67 -8.32
C ASP A 143 15.25 13.63 -7.17
N GLY A 144 14.07 13.30 -6.67
CA GLY A 144 13.92 12.30 -5.61
C GLY A 144 14.21 10.86 -6.07
N PRO A 145 14.38 9.94 -5.13
CA PRO A 145 14.75 8.56 -5.43
C PRO A 145 13.65 7.73 -6.11
N LEU A 146 12.36 8.07 -5.92
CA LEU A 146 11.22 7.31 -6.44
C LEU A 146 10.78 7.89 -7.78
N SER A 147 11.07 7.20 -8.87
CA SER A 147 10.62 7.63 -10.19
C SER A 147 9.13 7.40 -10.38
N THR A 148 8.44 8.43 -10.87
CA THR A 148 7.01 8.44 -11.18
C THR A 148 6.77 8.96 -12.58
N ARG A 149 5.80 8.37 -13.28
CA ARG A 149 5.43 8.77 -14.64
C ARG A 149 3.96 8.43 -14.92
N HIS A 150 3.42 8.96 -15.99
CA HIS A 150 2.17 8.46 -16.53
C HIS A 150 2.35 7.06 -17.13
N THR A 151 1.29 6.26 -17.09
CA THR A 151 1.27 5.01 -17.85
C THR A 151 1.35 5.31 -19.34
N THR A 152 2.11 4.48 -20.06
CA THR A 152 2.19 4.52 -21.53
C THR A 152 1.24 3.53 -22.19
N PHE A 153 0.48 2.76 -21.38
CA PHE A 153 -0.51 1.84 -21.91
C PHE A 153 -1.56 2.60 -22.72
N SER A 154 -1.73 2.22 -23.97
CA SER A 154 -2.66 2.81 -24.93
C SER A 154 -3.49 1.73 -25.58
N ASP A 155 -4.80 1.81 -25.41
CA ASP A 155 -5.80 0.98 -26.09
C ASP A 155 -7.00 1.90 -26.33
N PRO A 156 -7.67 1.86 -27.50
CA PRO A 156 -8.82 2.74 -27.77
C PRO A 156 -9.92 2.72 -26.71
N ILE A 157 -10.05 1.64 -25.95
CA ILE A 157 -11.01 1.56 -24.84
C ILE A 157 -10.66 2.49 -23.68
N VAL A 158 -9.39 2.86 -23.51
CA VAL A 158 -8.94 3.79 -22.45
C VAL A 158 -9.51 5.17 -22.71
N GLU A 159 -9.34 5.67 -23.95
CA GLU A 159 -9.89 6.96 -24.37
C GLU A 159 -11.43 6.94 -24.40
N ALA A 160 -12.02 5.82 -24.83
CA ALA A 160 -13.46 5.65 -24.80
C ALA A 160 -14.03 5.67 -23.37
N PHE A 161 -13.34 5.09 -22.40
CA PHE A 161 -13.76 5.14 -20.99
C PHE A 161 -13.65 6.55 -20.40
N ALA A 162 -12.60 7.30 -20.74
CA ALA A 162 -12.48 8.71 -20.36
C ALA A 162 -13.60 9.57 -20.98
N ALA A 163 -13.88 9.38 -22.27
CA ALA A 163 -14.97 10.06 -22.96
C ALA A 163 -16.37 9.66 -22.38
N ALA A 164 -16.54 8.42 -21.97
CA ALA A 164 -17.76 7.96 -21.29
C ALA A 164 -17.93 8.65 -19.93
N GLY A 165 -16.84 8.84 -19.19
CA GLY A 165 -16.83 9.63 -17.95
C GLY A 165 -17.29 11.08 -18.19
N ALA A 166 -16.76 11.72 -19.23
CA ALA A 166 -17.18 13.07 -19.61
C ALA A 166 -18.65 13.12 -20.03
N ALA A 167 -19.14 12.15 -20.80
CA ALA A 167 -20.54 12.03 -21.19
C ALA A 167 -21.49 11.83 -20.00
N ALA A 168 -21.02 11.18 -18.95
CA ALA A 168 -21.71 11.03 -17.66
C ALA A 168 -21.61 12.29 -16.77
N GLY A 169 -20.96 13.37 -17.22
CA GLY A 169 -20.84 14.63 -16.50
C GLY A 169 -19.64 14.76 -15.58
N TYR A 170 -18.69 13.83 -15.59
CA TYR A 170 -17.48 13.89 -14.77
C TYR A 170 -16.36 14.65 -15.46
N GLY A 171 -15.63 15.46 -14.67
CA GLY A 171 -14.51 16.24 -15.15
C GLY A 171 -13.24 15.43 -15.43
N TRP A 172 -12.27 16.11 -16.04
CA TRP A 172 -10.90 15.62 -16.23
C TRP A 172 -9.92 16.43 -15.38
N THR A 173 -8.89 15.78 -14.89
CA THR A 173 -7.72 16.43 -14.29
C THR A 173 -6.44 15.89 -14.92
N ASP A 174 -5.52 16.78 -15.26
CA ASP A 174 -4.23 16.40 -15.85
C ASP A 174 -3.28 15.81 -14.80
N ASP A 175 -3.44 16.21 -13.52
CA ASP A 175 -2.63 15.73 -12.42
C ASP A 175 -3.42 15.64 -11.11
N PHE A 176 -3.86 14.41 -10.77
CA PHE A 176 -4.57 14.14 -9.51
C PHE A 176 -3.66 14.18 -8.26
N ASN A 177 -2.35 14.29 -8.41
CA ASN A 177 -1.39 14.53 -7.33
C ASN A 177 -0.95 16.00 -7.24
N GLY A 178 -1.48 16.85 -8.13
CA GLY A 178 -1.28 18.29 -8.19
C GLY A 178 -2.37 19.06 -7.44
N ARG A 179 -2.83 20.15 -8.08
CA ARG A 179 -3.81 21.07 -7.49
C ARG A 179 -5.18 20.44 -7.25
N GLN A 180 -5.64 19.58 -8.17
CA GLN A 180 -6.99 19.02 -8.16
C GLN A 180 -6.94 17.50 -8.30
N GLN A 181 -7.44 16.79 -7.29
CA GLN A 181 -7.55 15.33 -7.35
C GLN A 181 -8.81 14.87 -8.10
N GLU A 182 -9.93 15.61 -7.96
CA GLU A 182 -11.23 15.22 -8.50
C GLU A 182 -11.24 15.17 -10.02
N GLY A 183 -11.78 14.10 -10.58
CA GLY A 183 -11.96 13.89 -12.01
C GLY A 183 -11.35 12.59 -12.52
N PHE A 184 -11.56 12.32 -13.80
CA PHE A 184 -10.85 11.30 -14.56
C PHE A 184 -9.44 11.77 -14.86
N ALA A 185 -8.48 10.86 -14.87
CA ALA A 185 -7.08 11.19 -15.11
C ALA A 185 -6.30 10.01 -15.69
N ARG A 186 -5.21 10.28 -16.37
CA ARG A 186 -4.23 9.27 -16.75
C ARG A 186 -3.52 8.74 -15.51
N ARG A 187 -3.44 7.41 -15.38
CA ARG A 187 -2.81 6.76 -14.22
C ARG A 187 -1.34 7.13 -14.12
N GLN A 188 -0.88 7.41 -12.90
CA GLN A 188 0.52 7.61 -12.57
C GLN A 188 1.08 6.37 -11.87
N VAL A 189 2.31 6.00 -12.23
CA VAL A 189 2.93 4.73 -11.80
C VAL A 189 4.38 4.90 -11.36
N THR A 190 4.81 4.05 -10.41
CA THR A 190 6.21 3.98 -9.96
C THR A 190 7.02 3.04 -10.85
N ILE A 191 7.37 3.52 -12.05
CA ILE A 191 8.16 2.78 -13.04
C ILE A 191 9.36 3.64 -13.44
N ARG A 192 10.55 3.05 -13.45
CA ARG A 192 11.81 3.63 -13.91
C ARG A 192 12.37 2.78 -15.04
N ASN A 193 12.62 3.39 -16.21
CA ASN A 193 13.20 2.69 -17.36
C ASN A 193 12.47 1.37 -17.67
N GLY A 194 11.10 1.42 -17.71
CA GLY A 194 10.24 0.29 -18.00
C GLY A 194 10.23 -0.84 -16.97
N ARG A 195 10.79 -0.62 -15.79
CA ARG A 195 10.82 -1.60 -14.69
C ARG A 195 10.22 -0.99 -13.42
N ARG A 196 9.68 -1.85 -12.55
CA ARG A 196 9.18 -1.43 -11.23
C ARG A 196 10.23 -0.63 -10.46
N CYS A 197 9.86 0.54 -9.99
CA CYS A 197 10.62 1.33 -9.03
C CYS A 197 10.04 1.10 -7.63
N SER A 198 10.37 -0.05 -7.02
CA SER A 198 10.00 -0.34 -5.63
C SER A 198 10.81 0.51 -4.65
N ALA A 199 10.42 0.53 -3.37
CA ALA A 199 11.23 1.19 -2.33
C ALA A 199 12.64 0.55 -2.21
N ALA A 200 12.77 -0.75 -2.48
CA ALA A 200 14.08 -1.39 -2.57
C ALA A 200 14.95 -0.77 -3.67
N VAL A 201 14.39 -0.60 -4.87
CA VAL A 201 15.09 -0.01 -6.02
C VAL A 201 15.37 1.47 -5.80
N ALA A 202 14.41 2.20 -5.25
CA ALA A 202 14.51 3.64 -5.05
C ALA A 202 15.47 4.03 -3.92
N TYR A 203 15.43 3.32 -2.80
CA TYR A 203 16.12 3.71 -1.57
C TYR A 203 17.20 2.73 -1.13
N LEU A 204 16.86 1.43 -0.99
CA LEU A 204 17.76 0.49 -0.36
C LEU A 204 18.99 0.20 -1.22
N ARG A 205 18.79 -0.11 -2.51
CA ARG A 205 19.90 -0.47 -3.43
C ARG A 205 20.97 0.61 -3.54
N PRO A 206 20.66 1.92 -3.63
CA PRO A 206 21.68 2.96 -3.59
C PRO A 206 22.53 2.98 -2.32
N ALA A 207 21.97 2.56 -1.18
CA ALA A 207 22.62 2.56 0.12
C ALA A 207 23.47 1.30 0.39
N LEU A 208 23.33 0.22 -0.40
CA LEU A 208 24.04 -1.07 -0.17
C LEU A 208 25.56 -0.98 -0.17
N LYS A 209 26.13 0.09 -0.73
CA LYS A 209 27.59 0.30 -0.75
C LYS A 209 28.12 0.88 0.57
N ARG A 210 27.26 1.27 1.49
CA ARG A 210 27.65 1.87 2.79
C ARG A 210 28.07 0.76 3.74
N ALA A 211 29.27 0.82 4.27
CA ALA A 211 29.83 -0.19 5.18
C ALA A 211 29.09 -0.25 6.55
N ASN A 212 28.37 0.80 6.91
CA ASN A 212 27.61 0.93 8.15
C ASN A 212 26.14 0.47 8.00
N LEU A 213 25.69 0.02 6.82
CA LEU A 213 24.37 -0.56 6.59
C LEU A 213 24.47 -2.08 6.49
N HIS A 214 23.85 -2.77 7.44
CA HIS A 214 23.75 -4.22 7.49
C HIS A 214 22.32 -4.67 7.22
N ILE A 215 22.15 -5.68 6.38
CA ILE A 215 20.82 -6.21 6.03
C ILE A 215 20.86 -7.72 6.23
N GLU A 216 19.92 -8.22 7.03
CA GLU A 216 19.74 -9.64 7.24
C GLU A 216 18.35 -10.04 6.72
N VAL A 217 18.33 -10.97 5.75
CA VAL A 217 17.12 -11.56 5.17
C VAL A 217 16.86 -12.94 5.75
N GLY A 218 15.61 -13.38 5.74
CA GLY A 218 15.21 -14.61 6.45
C GLY A 218 15.18 -14.42 7.98
N ALA A 219 15.26 -13.18 8.45
CA ALA A 219 15.31 -12.81 9.86
C ALA A 219 13.90 -12.54 10.40
N HIS A 220 13.37 -13.47 11.18
CA HIS A 220 12.04 -13.31 11.80
C HIS A 220 12.16 -12.74 13.20
N VAL A 221 11.78 -11.48 13.39
CA VAL A 221 11.82 -10.83 14.71
C VAL A 221 10.68 -11.37 15.58
N ASN A 222 11.06 -11.92 16.73
CA ASN A 222 10.14 -12.56 17.68
C ASN A 222 9.59 -11.56 18.70
N ARG A 223 10.44 -10.65 19.18
CA ARG A 223 10.07 -9.63 20.18
C ARG A 223 11.08 -8.50 20.25
N VAL A 224 10.64 -7.35 20.76
CA VAL A 224 11.49 -6.25 21.21
C VAL A 224 12.01 -6.57 22.61
N LEU A 225 13.29 -6.34 22.84
CA LEU A 225 13.92 -6.48 24.16
C LEU A 225 13.77 -5.16 24.92
N LEU A 226 13.18 -5.25 26.10
CA LEU A 226 12.98 -4.08 27.00
C LEU A 226 13.86 -4.23 28.25
N ASP A 227 14.50 -3.13 28.65
CA ASP A 227 15.13 -2.93 29.95
C ASP A 227 14.37 -1.79 30.67
N GLY A 228 13.53 -2.18 31.65
CA GLY A 228 12.53 -1.28 32.19
C GLY A 228 11.63 -0.72 31.07
N PRO A 229 11.44 0.61 30.97
CA PRO A 229 10.65 1.24 29.93
C PRO A 229 11.38 1.42 28.60
N ARG A 230 12.66 1.05 28.49
CA ARG A 230 13.50 1.32 27.32
C ARG A 230 13.63 0.10 26.42
N ALA A 231 13.42 0.29 25.11
CA ALA A 231 13.78 -0.69 24.10
C ALA A 231 15.31 -0.69 23.89
N VAL A 232 15.93 -1.85 24.10
CA VAL A 232 17.38 -2.02 24.02
C VAL A 232 17.83 -2.87 22.84
N GLY A 233 16.89 -3.49 22.11
CA GLY A 233 17.20 -4.34 20.98
C GLY A 233 16.04 -5.23 20.56
N VAL A 234 16.35 -6.27 19.79
CA VAL A 234 15.38 -7.27 19.34
C VAL A 234 15.94 -8.69 19.48
N GLU A 235 15.03 -9.64 19.63
CA GLU A 235 15.33 -11.07 19.51
C GLU A 235 14.66 -11.59 18.23
N TYR A 236 15.42 -12.26 17.39
CA TYR A 236 14.94 -12.78 16.11
C TYR A 236 15.48 -14.17 15.81
N ALA A 237 14.76 -14.93 14.99
CA ALA A 237 15.27 -16.16 14.40
C ALA A 237 15.98 -15.83 13.10
N SER A 238 17.24 -16.26 12.96
CA SER A 238 18.01 -16.13 11.72
C SER A 238 17.47 -17.06 10.62
N ALA A 239 17.95 -16.92 9.40
CA ALA A 239 17.63 -17.84 8.29
C ALA A 239 18.03 -19.30 8.61
N GLY A 240 19.03 -19.50 9.45
CA GLY A 240 19.46 -20.84 9.93
C GLY A 240 18.58 -21.40 11.04
N GLY A 241 17.66 -20.61 11.60
CA GLY A 241 16.80 -21.01 12.70
C GLY A 241 17.35 -20.69 14.10
N ASP A 242 18.56 -20.17 14.20
CA ASP A 242 19.16 -19.79 15.47
C ASP A 242 18.49 -18.54 16.04
N THR A 243 18.31 -18.52 17.36
CA THR A 243 17.85 -17.33 18.06
C THR A 243 19.02 -16.38 18.28
N VAL A 244 18.91 -15.17 17.73
CA VAL A 244 19.92 -14.12 17.79
C VAL A 244 19.36 -12.89 18.52
N ARG A 245 20.20 -12.20 19.27
CA ARG A 245 19.89 -10.89 19.86
C ARG A 245 20.77 -9.82 19.24
N ALA A 246 20.15 -8.73 18.80
CA ALA A 246 20.82 -7.52 18.35
C ALA A 246 20.42 -6.35 19.25
N TYR A 247 21.38 -5.47 19.55
CA TYR A 247 21.20 -4.37 20.48
C TYR A 247 21.28 -3.02 19.76
N ALA A 248 20.37 -2.11 20.13
CA ALA A 248 20.30 -0.75 19.59
C ALA A 248 20.81 0.25 20.63
N GLY A 249 21.86 0.99 20.30
CA GLY A 249 22.40 2.06 21.14
C GLY A 249 21.49 3.30 21.18
N ARG A 250 20.73 3.54 20.11
CA ARG A 250 19.83 4.69 19.99
C ARG A 250 18.37 4.25 19.99
N GLU A 251 17.87 3.64 18.91
CA GLU A 251 16.44 3.27 18.80
C GLU A 251 16.21 1.97 18.03
N VAL A 252 15.15 1.26 18.40
CA VAL A 252 14.50 0.21 17.60
C VAL A 252 13.32 0.84 16.85
N ILE A 253 13.21 0.57 15.54
CA ILE A 253 12.17 1.14 14.67
C ILE A 253 11.39 0.00 14.01
N LEU A 254 10.11 -0.12 14.34
CA LEU A 254 9.21 -1.07 13.72
C LEU A 254 8.72 -0.51 12.40
N ALA A 255 8.94 -1.25 11.32
CA ALA A 255 8.52 -0.95 9.95
C ALA A 255 7.84 -2.18 9.29
N GLY A 256 7.21 -3.03 10.11
CA GLY A 256 6.58 -4.29 9.71
C GLY A 256 5.22 -4.11 9.00
N GLY A 257 4.69 -2.89 8.94
CA GLY A 257 3.40 -2.59 8.32
C GLY A 257 2.21 -2.81 9.26
N ALA A 258 1.02 -2.49 8.77
CA ALA A 258 -0.21 -2.42 9.57
C ALA A 258 -0.63 -3.75 10.24
N ILE A 259 -0.03 -4.88 9.88
CA ILE A 259 -0.34 -6.19 10.49
C ILE A 259 0.77 -6.61 11.45
N ASN A 260 2.02 -6.57 11.03
CA ASN A 260 3.12 -7.14 11.81
C ASN A 260 3.64 -6.18 12.90
N SER A 261 3.59 -4.85 12.71
CA SER A 261 4.03 -3.92 13.75
C SER A 261 3.19 -4.00 15.03
N PRO A 262 1.84 -3.96 14.98
CA PRO A 262 1.04 -4.17 16.18
C PRO A 262 1.19 -5.59 16.75
N GLN A 263 1.31 -6.63 15.91
CA GLN A 263 1.56 -8.00 16.38
C GLN A 263 2.85 -8.07 17.19
N LEU A 264 3.93 -7.47 16.69
CA LEU A 264 5.22 -7.48 17.37
C LEU A 264 5.20 -6.68 18.67
N LEU A 265 4.48 -5.55 18.74
CA LEU A 265 4.25 -4.84 20.01
C LEU A 265 3.57 -5.75 21.04
N MET A 266 2.47 -6.40 20.67
CA MET A 266 1.74 -7.32 21.55
C MET A 266 2.62 -8.48 22.02
N LEU A 267 3.36 -9.12 21.12
CA LEU A 267 4.31 -10.21 21.47
C LEU A 267 5.44 -9.75 22.40
N SER A 268 5.71 -8.43 22.44
CA SER A 268 6.72 -7.83 23.31
C SER A 268 6.16 -7.39 24.67
N GLY A 269 4.86 -7.63 24.93
CA GLY A 269 4.18 -7.21 26.15
C GLY A 269 3.68 -5.76 26.13
N ILE A 270 3.56 -5.15 24.95
CA ILE A 270 3.07 -3.79 24.75
C ILE A 270 1.70 -3.88 24.06
N GLY A 271 0.63 -3.59 24.79
CA GLY A 271 -0.72 -3.72 24.22
C GLY A 271 -1.83 -3.69 25.25
N ASP A 272 -3.01 -4.16 24.85
CA ASP A 272 -4.19 -4.29 25.72
C ASP A 272 -3.95 -5.40 26.76
N PRO A 273 -4.00 -5.09 28.08
CA PRO A 273 -3.69 -6.09 29.13
C PRO A 273 -4.58 -7.34 29.10
N GLU A 274 -5.83 -7.22 28.67
CA GLU A 274 -6.75 -8.34 28.59
C GLU A 274 -6.39 -9.26 27.41
N GLU A 275 -6.13 -8.68 26.26
CA GLU A 275 -5.62 -9.39 25.07
C GLU A 275 -4.33 -10.16 25.39
N LEU A 276 -3.33 -9.47 25.97
CA LEU A 276 -2.05 -10.08 26.31
C LEU A 276 -2.19 -11.24 27.30
N ARG A 277 -2.99 -11.04 28.36
CA ARG A 277 -3.27 -12.08 29.38
C ARG A 277 -3.93 -13.30 28.76
N SER A 278 -4.85 -13.12 27.79
CA SER A 278 -5.53 -14.24 27.13
C SER A 278 -4.57 -15.17 26.37
N HIS A 279 -3.38 -14.66 26.03
CA HIS A 279 -2.31 -15.41 25.35
C HIS A 279 -1.14 -15.78 26.29
N GLY A 280 -1.26 -15.54 27.62
CA GLY A 280 -0.20 -15.83 28.58
C GLY A 280 1.01 -14.89 28.47
N ILE A 281 0.84 -13.70 27.87
CA ILE A 281 1.88 -12.69 27.72
C ILE A 281 1.77 -11.69 28.88
N GLU A 282 2.89 -11.48 29.59
CA GLU A 282 2.99 -10.48 30.63
C GLU A 282 2.86 -9.06 30.05
N THR A 283 1.97 -8.25 30.62
CA THR A 283 1.84 -6.83 30.23
C THR A 283 2.98 -6.03 30.84
N LYS A 284 3.89 -5.55 30.01
CA LYS A 284 4.98 -4.65 30.38
C LYS A 284 4.57 -3.19 30.25
N VAL A 285 3.86 -2.86 29.16
CA VAL A 285 3.34 -1.51 28.91
C VAL A 285 1.88 -1.60 28.48
N PRO A 286 0.94 -1.16 29.32
CA PRO A 286 -0.48 -1.15 28.97
C PRO A 286 -0.74 -0.07 27.91
N LEU A 287 -1.11 -0.49 26.71
CA LEU A 287 -1.36 0.39 25.56
C LEU A 287 -2.53 -0.14 24.73
N GLY A 288 -3.74 0.19 25.18
CA GLY A 288 -5.00 -0.38 24.66
C GLY A 288 -5.31 -0.10 23.19
N GLY A 289 -4.64 0.86 22.54
CA GLY A 289 -4.82 1.19 21.13
C GLY A 289 -4.11 0.26 20.15
N VAL A 290 -3.15 -0.55 20.61
CA VAL A 290 -2.38 -1.46 19.75
C VAL A 290 -3.30 -2.47 19.07
N GLY A 291 -3.20 -2.55 17.75
CA GLY A 291 -4.02 -3.42 16.91
C GLY A 291 -5.42 -2.89 16.60
N LYS A 292 -5.90 -1.84 17.27
CA LYS A 292 -7.23 -1.23 17.03
C LYS A 292 -7.19 -0.23 15.86
N ASN A 293 -8.36 0.30 15.47
CA ASN A 293 -8.53 1.29 14.40
C ASN A 293 -8.06 0.82 13.00
N LEU A 294 -8.02 -0.49 12.72
CA LEU A 294 -7.72 -0.97 11.38
C LEU A 294 -8.71 -0.42 10.36
N GLN A 295 -8.21 0.17 9.29
CA GLN A 295 -8.99 0.65 8.16
C GLN A 295 -8.39 0.10 6.87
N ASP A 296 -9.24 -0.14 5.86
CA ASP A 296 -8.82 -0.50 4.51
C ASP A 296 -9.91 -0.08 3.51
N HIS A 297 -9.54 0.14 2.26
CA HIS A 297 -10.48 0.46 1.20
C HIS A 297 -11.20 -0.81 0.73
N LEU A 298 -12.52 -0.86 0.89
CA LEU A 298 -13.38 -1.85 0.26
C LEU A 298 -13.55 -1.53 -1.21
N SER A 299 -13.57 -2.54 -2.09
CA SER A 299 -13.86 -2.37 -3.50
C SER A 299 -14.72 -3.48 -4.08
N ALA A 300 -15.46 -3.15 -5.14
CA ALA A 300 -16.19 -4.11 -5.96
C ALA A 300 -16.04 -3.78 -7.45
N ASP A 301 -16.22 -4.75 -8.33
CA ASP A 301 -16.01 -4.60 -9.77
C ASP A 301 -17.34 -4.46 -10.53
N VAL A 302 -17.36 -3.56 -11.53
CA VAL A 302 -18.32 -3.57 -12.65
C VAL A 302 -17.58 -4.05 -13.88
N GLY A 303 -18.05 -5.13 -14.52
CA GLY A 303 -17.35 -5.77 -15.61
C GLY A 303 -18.21 -6.01 -16.85
N TYR A 304 -17.54 -6.01 -18.00
CA TYR A 304 -18.13 -6.22 -19.32
C TYR A 304 -17.27 -7.18 -20.13
N THR A 305 -17.90 -8.02 -20.96
CA THR A 305 -17.19 -8.70 -22.04
C THR A 305 -16.86 -7.69 -23.15
N ARG A 306 -15.77 -7.91 -23.86
CA ARG A 306 -15.37 -7.05 -24.97
C ARG A 306 -15.89 -7.61 -26.29
N LYS A 307 -16.49 -6.76 -27.16
CA LYS A 307 -17.02 -7.19 -28.47
C LYS A 307 -15.94 -7.77 -29.38
N THR A 308 -14.76 -7.13 -29.37
CA THR A 308 -13.61 -7.53 -30.17
C THR A 308 -12.36 -7.56 -29.31
N PRO A 309 -11.46 -8.54 -29.47
CA PRO A 309 -10.24 -8.64 -28.67
C PRO A 309 -9.39 -7.38 -28.75
N GLY A 310 -9.05 -6.82 -27.58
CA GLY A 310 -8.21 -5.63 -27.44
C GLY A 310 -6.72 -5.91 -27.53
N GLN A 311 -5.93 -4.86 -27.33
CA GLN A 311 -4.47 -4.97 -27.35
C GLN A 311 -3.99 -5.96 -26.28
N PHE A 312 -4.48 -5.83 -25.03
CA PHE A 312 -4.07 -6.71 -23.94
C PHE A 312 -4.28 -8.19 -24.28
N HIS A 313 -5.45 -8.55 -24.80
CA HIS A 313 -5.73 -9.93 -25.22
C HIS A 313 -4.76 -10.39 -26.31
N ARG A 314 -4.54 -9.58 -27.36
CA ARG A 314 -3.64 -9.94 -28.47
C ARG A 314 -2.20 -10.14 -28.04
N GLU A 315 -1.70 -9.31 -27.12
CA GLU A 315 -0.31 -9.40 -26.63
C GLU A 315 -0.10 -10.52 -25.61
N MET A 316 -1.17 -11.06 -25.01
CA MET A 316 -1.09 -12.26 -24.15
C MET A 316 -0.90 -13.57 -24.95
N ARG A 317 -0.87 -13.52 -26.28
CA ARG A 317 -0.49 -14.69 -27.08
C ARG A 317 0.94 -15.11 -26.76
N LEU A 318 1.16 -16.41 -26.55
CA LEU A 318 2.42 -16.94 -25.97
C LEU A 318 3.67 -16.53 -26.76
N ASP A 319 3.58 -16.55 -28.09
CA ASP A 319 4.66 -16.14 -28.99
C ASP A 319 5.02 -14.65 -28.87
N ARG A 320 4.06 -13.80 -28.52
CA ARG A 320 4.26 -12.37 -28.33
C ARG A 320 4.69 -12.04 -26.91
N ILE A 321 3.95 -12.57 -25.92
CA ILE A 321 4.21 -12.20 -24.51
C ILE A 321 5.60 -12.65 -24.05
N LEU A 322 6.13 -13.77 -24.53
CA LEU A 322 7.49 -14.20 -24.20
C LEU A 322 8.54 -13.20 -24.68
N ILE A 323 8.35 -12.65 -25.88
CA ILE A 323 9.24 -11.62 -26.43
C ILE A 323 9.13 -10.34 -25.62
N ASP A 324 7.91 -9.92 -25.26
CA ASP A 324 7.69 -8.70 -24.47
C ASP A 324 8.20 -8.82 -23.04
N LEU A 325 8.07 -9.97 -22.39
CA LEU A 325 8.66 -10.23 -21.10
C LEU A 325 10.19 -10.14 -21.15
N ALA A 326 10.80 -10.71 -22.18
CA ALA A 326 12.25 -10.63 -22.39
C ALA A 326 12.68 -9.18 -22.65
N LYS A 327 11.99 -8.43 -23.51
CA LYS A 327 12.25 -7.00 -23.76
C LYS A 327 12.11 -6.16 -22.49
N ALA A 328 11.04 -6.36 -21.71
CA ALA A 328 10.81 -5.64 -20.46
C ALA A 328 11.92 -5.93 -19.43
N TYR A 329 12.32 -7.20 -19.30
CA TYR A 329 13.35 -7.58 -18.34
C TYR A 329 14.75 -7.10 -18.76
N LEU A 330 15.13 -7.29 -20.02
CA LEU A 330 16.49 -6.98 -20.49
C LEU A 330 16.66 -5.48 -20.82
N PHE A 331 15.66 -4.86 -21.44
CA PHE A 331 15.77 -3.52 -22.02
C PHE A 331 14.80 -2.50 -21.41
N GLY A 332 13.86 -2.92 -20.55
CA GLY A 332 12.83 -2.02 -20.00
C GLY A 332 11.88 -1.48 -21.09
N SER A 333 11.56 -2.25 -22.09
CA SER A 333 10.75 -1.84 -23.24
C SER A 333 9.69 -2.88 -23.60
N GLY A 334 8.77 -2.54 -24.50
CA GLY A 334 7.71 -3.43 -24.95
C GLY A 334 6.47 -3.38 -24.06
N PHE A 335 5.46 -4.15 -24.45
CA PHE A 335 4.14 -4.18 -23.79
C PHE A 335 4.21 -4.52 -22.31
N ALA A 336 5.10 -5.43 -21.92
CA ALA A 336 5.24 -5.87 -20.52
C ALA A 336 5.95 -4.84 -19.60
N SER A 337 6.47 -3.72 -20.14
CA SER A 337 7.13 -2.66 -19.38
C SER A 337 6.16 -1.66 -18.73
N ASP A 338 4.85 -1.90 -18.82
CA ASP A 338 3.79 -1.10 -18.20
C ASP A 338 2.66 -1.97 -17.66
N VAL A 339 1.64 -1.33 -17.06
CA VAL A 339 0.46 -1.99 -16.50
C VAL A 339 -0.78 -1.66 -17.33
N PRO A 340 -1.62 -2.66 -17.70
CA PRO A 340 -2.85 -2.41 -18.45
C PRO A 340 -3.90 -1.72 -17.58
N GLY A 341 -4.45 -0.60 -18.08
CA GLY A 341 -5.48 0.14 -17.34
C GLY A 341 -5.62 1.60 -17.79
N GLY A 342 -4.53 2.33 -17.81
CA GLY A 342 -4.45 3.67 -18.39
C GLY A 342 -5.13 4.80 -17.60
N ILE A 343 -6.33 4.60 -17.08
CA ILE A 343 -7.19 5.62 -16.46
C ILE A 343 -7.51 5.27 -15.00
N THR A 344 -7.62 6.30 -14.18
CA THR A 344 -8.23 6.29 -12.85
C THR A 344 -9.18 7.50 -12.74
N ALA A 345 -10.09 7.47 -11.77
CA ALA A 345 -10.87 8.67 -11.45
C ALA A 345 -11.07 8.77 -9.93
N PHE A 346 -11.15 9.99 -9.45
CA PHE A 346 -11.51 10.32 -8.06
C PHE A 346 -12.79 11.14 -8.09
N LEU A 347 -13.86 10.60 -7.56
CA LEU A 347 -15.21 11.13 -7.76
C LEU A 347 -15.92 11.29 -6.43
N LYS A 348 -16.92 12.19 -6.40
CA LYS A 348 -17.82 12.39 -5.28
C LYS A 348 -19.15 11.71 -5.53
N THR A 349 -19.60 10.92 -4.56
CA THR A 349 -20.95 10.34 -4.60
C THR A 349 -22.06 11.34 -4.25
N GLY A 350 -21.66 12.51 -3.71
CA GLY A 350 -22.58 13.48 -3.16
C GLY A 350 -22.90 13.29 -1.66
N LEU A 351 -22.45 12.18 -1.07
CA LEU A 351 -22.60 11.92 0.37
C LEU A 351 -21.60 12.74 1.20
N ASP A 352 -20.40 12.96 0.69
CA ASP A 352 -19.45 13.97 1.18
C ASP A 352 -19.22 15.02 0.09
N PRO A 353 -19.77 16.23 0.22
CA PRO A 353 -19.63 17.25 -0.82
C PRO A 353 -18.21 17.85 -0.90
N LYS A 354 -17.37 17.63 0.12
CA LYS A 354 -16.06 18.28 0.23
C LYS A 354 -14.96 17.52 -0.50
N LEU A 355 -14.92 16.19 -0.38
CA LEU A 355 -13.80 15.36 -0.82
C LEU A 355 -14.28 14.22 -1.72
N PRO A 356 -13.49 13.80 -2.72
CA PRO A 356 -13.75 12.55 -3.42
C PRO A 356 -13.81 11.38 -2.43
N ASP A 357 -14.85 10.59 -2.50
CA ASP A 357 -15.10 9.46 -1.62
C ASP A 357 -15.08 8.11 -2.34
N ILE A 358 -14.97 8.14 -3.69
CA ILE A 358 -14.85 6.97 -4.55
C ILE A 358 -13.64 7.12 -5.49
N GLN A 359 -12.91 6.00 -5.69
CA GLN A 359 -11.91 5.88 -6.75
C GLN A 359 -12.35 4.85 -7.78
N PHE A 360 -12.23 5.19 -9.05
CA PHE A 360 -12.34 4.26 -10.16
C PHE A 360 -10.95 3.79 -10.59
N LEU A 361 -10.78 2.48 -10.64
CA LEU A 361 -9.58 1.82 -11.14
C LEU A 361 -9.96 1.06 -12.41
N PHE A 362 -9.80 1.70 -13.55
CA PHE A 362 -10.13 1.09 -14.84
C PHE A 362 -9.16 -0.04 -15.17
N ARG A 363 -9.69 -1.10 -15.74
CA ARG A 363 -8.97 -2.29 -16.13
C ARG A 363 -9.30 -2.65 -17.59
N ALA A 364 -8.31 -2.57 -18.47
CA ALA A 364 -8.46 -2.82 -19.91
C ALA A 364 -8.24 -4.28 -20.31
N GLY A 365 -8.22 -5.22 -19.36
CA GLY A 365 -8.02 -6.64 -19.63
C GLY A 365 -8.64 -7.54 -18.58
N SER A 366 -8.75 -8.83 -18.89
CA SER A 366 -9.32 -9.85 -18.02
C SER A 366 -8.44 -10.11 -16.79
N LEU A 367 -9.04 -10.27 -15.61
CA LEU A 367 -8.35 -10.77 -14.41
C LEU A 367 -7.97 -12.25 -14.54
N ALA A 368 -8.69 -13.00 -15.39
CA ALA A 368 -8.41 -14.41 -15.69
C ALA A 368 -7.41 -14.57 -16.85
N ALA A 369 -6.74 -13.49 -17.27
CA ALA A 369 -5.80 -13.52 -18.39
C ALA A 369 -4.63 -14.45 -18.12
N GLN A 370 -4.35 -15.30 -19.10
CA GLN A 370 -3.18 -16.19 -19.12
C GLN A 370 -2.61 -16.28 -20.54
N PRO A 371 -1.31 -16.58 -20.70
CA PRO A 371 -0.76 -16.81 -22.03
C PRO A 371 -1.51 -17.93 -22.76
N TYR A 372 -1.84 -17.71 -24.04
CA TYR A 372 -2.57 -18.66 -24.86
C TYR A 372 -1.88 -18.87 -26.23
N LEU A 373 -2.10 -20.03 -26.85
CA LEU A 373 -1.56 -20.39 -28.17
C LEU A 373 -2.46 -21.43 -28.84
N PRO A 374 -3.52 -21.05 -29.57
CA PRO A 374 -4.37 -22.01 -30.26
C PRO A 374 -3.58 -22.82 -31.30
N PRO A 375 -3.88 -24.11 -31.48
CA PRO A 375 -4.90 -24.89 -30.78
C PRO A 375 -4.43 -25.50 -29.43
N PHE A 376 -3.17 -25.31 -29.04
CA PHE A 376 -2.54 -26.01 -27.90
C PHE A 376 -2.98 -25.45 -26.54
N LEU A 377 -3.13 -24.14 -26.45
CA LEU A 377 -3.57 -23.44 -25.25
C LEU A 377 -4.76 -22.55 -25.60
N PRO A 378 -5.95 -22.80 -25.01
CA PRO A 378 -7.15 -22.04 -25.35
C PRO A 378 -7.00 -20.57 -24.93
N SER A 379 -7.63 -19.67 -25.67
CA SER A 379 -7.71 -18.27 -25.31
C SER A 379 -8.69 -18.06 -24.16
N PHE A 380 -8.51 -16.96 -23.42
CA PHE A 380 -9.44 -16.51 -22.39
C PHE A 380 -10.45 -15.51 -22.95
N ALA A 381 -11.59 -15.35 -22.27
CA ALA A 381 -12.56 -14.31 -22.61
C ALA A 381 -11.96 -12.92 -22.36
N ASP A 382 -11.95 -12.07 -23.40
CA ASP A 382 -11.51 -10.69 -23.23
C ASP A 382 -12.59 -9.87 -22.51
N THR A 383 -12.21 -9.23 -21.42
CA THR A 383 -13.09 -8.43 -20.58
C THR A 383 -12.41 -7.14 -20.19
N PHE A 384 -13.22 -6.14 -19.87
CA PHE A 384 -12.77 -4.91 -19.24
C PHE A 384 -13.70 -4.56 -18.08
N GLY A 385 -13.30 -3.61 -17.25
CA GLY A 385 -14.15 -3.22 -16.12
C GLY A 385 -13.59 -2.06 -15.34
N CYS A 386 -14.39 -1.65 -14.37
CA CYS A 386 -14.05 -0.61 -13.42
C CYS A 386 -14.16 -1.19 -12.01
N ARG A 387 -13.06 -1.19 -11.26
CA ARG A 387 -13.08 -1.44 -9.83
C ARG A 387 -13.40 -0.15 -9.11
N VAL A 388 -14.48 -0.16 -8.36
CA VAL A 388 -14.96 0.94 -7.55
C VAL A 388 -14.43 0.75 -6.13
N ALA A 389 -13.62 1.67 -5.65
CA ALA A 389 -13.04 1.62 -4.30
C ALA A 389 -13.64 2.74 -3.43
N LEU A 390 -14.13 2.36 -2.24
CA LEU A 390 -14.58 3.28 -1.22
C LEU A 390 -13.37 3.92 -0.53
N LEU A 391 -13.19 5.23 -0.68
CA LEU A 391 -12.01 5.94 -0.19
C LEU A 391 -12.06 6.33 1.29
N ARG A 392 -13.24 6.47 1.86
CA ARG A 392 -13.44 7.02 3.21
C ARG A 392 -14.34 6.14 4.07
N PRO A 393 -13.92 4.87 4.32
CA PRO A 393 -14.73 3.96 5.14
C PRO A 393 -14.80 4.46 6.57
N LYS A 394 -15.99 4.38 7.16
CA LYS A 394 -16.25 4.64 8.58
C LYS A 394 -16.08 3.39 9.43
N SER A 395 -16.19 2.21 8.84
CA SER A 395 -15.96 0.94 9.52
C SER A 395 -14.52 0.87 10.05
N ARG A 396 -14.39 0.29 11.24
CA ARG A 396 -13.11 0.08 11.92
C ARG A 396 -12.97 -1.38 12.30
N GLY A 397 -11.84 -1.96 11.98
CA GLY A 397 -11.45 -3.29 12.34
C GLY A 397 -10.32 -3.33 13.36
N ARG A 398 -9.68 -4.49 13.46
CA ARG A 398 -8.57 -4.71 14.38
C ARG A 398 -7.64 -5.83 13.92
N ILE A 399 -6.43 -5.78 14.44
CA ILE A 399 -5.46 -6.87 14.48
C ILE A 399 -5.42 -7.39 15.91
N SER A 400 -5.46 -8.70 16.10
CA SER A 400 -5.27 -9.35 17.39
C SER A 400 -4.30 -10.53 17.26
N LEU A 401 -3.80 -11.04 18.39
CA LEU A 401 -2.92 -12.19 18.38
C LEU A 401 -3.71 -13.46 18.02
N GLY A 402 -3.11 -14.31 17.21
CA GLY A 402 -3.59 -15.67 17.01
C GLY A 402 -3.05 -16.64 18.09
N SER A 403 -1.85 -16.33 18.62
CA SER A 403 -1.13 -17.13 19.60
C SER A 403 0.03 -16.29 20.18
N SER A 404 0.64 -16.77 21.26
CA SER A 404 1.93 -16.25 21.77
C SER A 404 3.14 -16.71 20.95
N ASP A 405 2.96 -17.64 20.01
CA ASP A 405 4.01 -18.02 19.06
C ASP A 405 4.20 -16.90 18.02
N PRO A 406 5.40 -16.29 17.90
CA PRO A 406 5.65 -15.21 16.96
C PRO A 406 5.51 -15.63 15.49
N ARG A 407 5.54 -16.93 15.18
CA ARG A 407 5.33 -17.46 13.83
C ARG A 407 3.86 -17.65 13.46
N ALA A 408 2.97 -17.65 14.45
CA ALA A 408 1.53 -17.75 14.22
C ALA A 408 1.02 -16.47 13.54
N PRO A 409 0.15 -16.57 12.50
CA PRO A 409 -0.41 -15.40 11.86
C PRO A 409 -1.32 -14.62 12.83
N ALA A 410 -1.29 -13.31 12.73
CA ALA A 410 -2.24 -12.44 13.42
C ALA A 410 -3.66 -12.69 12.91
N ARG A 411 -4.66 -12.53 13.78
CA ARG A 411 -6.08 -12.51 13.41
C ARG A 411 -6.43 -11.11 12.88
N ILE A 412 -7.05 -11.05 11.71
CA ILE A 412 -7.36 -9.82 11.01
C ILE A 412 -8.87 -9.71 10.84
N SER A 413 -9.47 -8.67 11.36
CA SER A 413 -10.87 -8.31 11.13
C SER A 413 -10.93 -6.92 10.55
N LEU A 414 -11.35 -6.79 9.29
CA LEU A 414 -11.50 -5.49 8.61
C LEU A 414 -12.81 -4.82 9.01
N ASN A 415 -13.82 -5.62 9.42
CA ASN A 415 -15.17 -5.16 9.74
C ASN A 415 -15.82 -4.39 8.57
N PHE A 416 -15.59 -4.84 7.33
CA PHE A 416 -16.16 -4.22 6.15
C PHE A 416 -17.68 -4.17 6.22
N LEU A 417 -18.25 -3.01 5.85
CA LEU A 417 -19.68 -2.72 5.93
C LEU A 417 -20.27 -2.82 7.36
N GLY A 418 -19.43 -2.70 8.38
CA GLY A 418 -19.87 -2.62 9.78
C GLY A 418 -20.64 -1.33 10.10
N VAL A 419 -20.53 -0.31 9.23
CA VAL A 419 -21.29 0.94 9.28
C VAL A 419 -22.08 1.07 7.99
N GLU A 420 -23.39 1.37 8.10
CA GLU A 420 -24.31 1.43 6.95
C GLU A 420 -23.92 2.49 5.92
N ASP A 421 -23.29 3.58 6.35
CA ASP A 421 -22.84 4.64 5.44
C ASP A 421 -21.81 4.15 4.42
N ASP A 422 -20.98 3.16 4.79
CA ASP A 422 -20.01 2.55 3.86
C ASP A 422 -20.72 1.81 2.73
N LEU A 423 -21.84 1.10 3.05
CA LEU A 423 -22.66 0.45 2.04
C LEU A 423 -23.36 1.46 1.13
N LYS A 424 -23.88 2.55 1.69
CA LYS A 424 -24.51 3.63 0.90
C LYS A 424 -23.50 4.26 -0.07
N ALA A 425 -22.28 4.53 0.39
CA ALA A 425 -21.23 5.16 -0.41
C ALA A 425 -20.73 4.23 -1.53
N ILE A 426 -20.40 2.97 -1.22
CA ILE A 426 -19.95 2.04 -2.27
C ILE A 426 -21.07 1.75 -3.28
N ARG A 427 -22.34 1.65 -2.85
CA ARG A 427 -23.51 1.50 -3.73
C ARG A 427 -23.64 2.68 -4.69
N ALA A 428 -23.51 3.91 -4.20
CA ALA A 428 -23.54 5.11 -5.05
C ALA A 428 -22.41 5.07 -6.07
N GLY A 429 -21.18 4.75 -5.66
CA GLY A 429 -20.04 4.59 -6.57
C GLY A 429 -20.25 3.49 -7.61
N MET A 430 -20.87 2.37 -7.26
CA MET A 430 -21.21 1.29 -8.20
C MET A 430 -22.23 1.76 -9.24
N ARG A 431 -23.25 2.53 -8.85
CA ARG A 431 -24.19 3.14 -9.80
C ARG A 431 -23.49 4.07 -10.79
N MET A 432 -22.58 4.92 -10.29
CA MET A 432 -21.77 5.81 -11.12
C MET A 432 -20.96 5.01 -12.15
N ALA A 433 -20.34 3.89 -11.75
CA ALA A 433 -19.57 3.05 -12.66
C ALA A 433 -20.46 2.34 -13.71
N VAL A 434 -21.65 1.91 -13.32
CA VAL A 434 -22.66 1.33 -14.25
C VAL A 434 -23.13 2.39 -15.24
N ASP A 435 -23.38 3.62 -14.79
CA ASP A 435 -23.77 4.74 -15.65
C ASP A 435 -22.69 5.06 -16.69
N VAL A 436 -21.44 5.21 -16.26
CA VAL A 436 -20.30 5.40 -17.19
C VAL A 436 -20.19 4.26 -18.20
N GLY A 437 -20.40 3.00 -17.77
CA GLY A 437 -20.37 1.82 -18.64
C GLY A 437 -21.49 1.76 -19.69
N ARG A 438 -22.54 2.56 -19.55
CA ARG A 438 -23.68 2.66 -20.46
C ARG A 438 -23.63 3.85 -21.42
N GLN A 439 -22.65 4.73 -21.26
CA GLN A 439 -22.50 5.90 -22.11
C GLN A 439 -22.12 5.53 -23.54
N GLN A 440 -22.56 6.37 -24.48
CA GLN A 440 -22.38 6.14 -25.92
C GLN A 440 -20.90 5.94 -26.35
N PRO A 441 -19.90 6.68 -25.84
CA PRO A 441 -18.51 6.49 -26.24
C PRO A 441 -17.94 5.10 -25.96
N ILE A 442 -18.35 4.41 -24.88
CA ILE A 442 -17.87 3.07 -24.54
C ILE A 442 -18.67 1.95 -25.21
N ALA A 443 -19.90 2.23 -25.67
CA ALA A 443 -20.82 1.25 -26.26
C ALA A 443 -20.24 0.39 -27.40
N PRO A 444 -19.35 0.92 -28.28
CA PRO A 444 -18.71 0.10 -29.34
C PRO A 444 -17.88 -1.06 -28.81
N PHE A 445 -17.38 -0.98 -27.56
CA PHE A 445 -16.53 -1.97 -26.93
C PHE A 445 -17.31 -2.97 -26.06
N VAL A 446 -18.50 -2.60 -25.59
CA VAL A 446 -19.32 -3.40 -24.67
C VAL A 446 -19.96 -4.57 -25.41
N GLY A 447 -19.62 -5.80 -25.05
CA GLY A 447 -20.28 -7.00 -25.48
C GLY A 447 -21.53 -7.31 -24.65
N ALA A 448 -21.32 -7.74 -23.41
CA ALA A 448 -22.38 -8.00 -22.43
C ALA A 448 -21.95 -7.54 -21.03
N GLU A 449 -22.91 -7.11 -20.22
CA GLU A 449 -22.70 -6.91 -18.78
C GLU A 449 -22.41 -8.28 -18.13
N MET A 450 -21.35 -8.38 -17.34
CA MET A 450 -21.00 -9.61 -16.63
C MET A 450 -21.88 -9.84 -15.41
N THR A 451 -22.43 -8.76 -14.85
CA THR A 451 -23.31 -8.78 -13.69
C THR A 451 -24.40 -7.73 -13.86
N ALA A 452 -25.67 -8.14 -13.77
CA ALA A 452 -26.79 -7.20 -13.76
C ALA A 452 -26.82 -6.44 -12.43
N LEU A 453 -26.66 -5.13 -12.46
CA LEU A 453 -26.66 -4.21 -11.30
C LEU A 453 -27.71 -3.12 -11.54
N LYS A 454 -29.00 -3.52 -11.49
CA LYS A 454 -30.13 -2.63 -11.81
C LYS A 454 -30.74 -1.99 -10.58
N THR A 455 -30.77 -2.72 -9.47
CA THR A 455 -31.39 -2.30 -8.21
C THR A 455 -30.35 -2.19 -7.10
N ASP A 456 -30.68 -1.46 -6.02
CA ASP A 456 -29.84 -1.37 -4.82
C ASP A 456 -29.59 -2.73 -4.20
N ALA A 457 -30.61 -3.57 -4.13
CA ALA A 457 -30.51 -4.91 -3.57
C ALA A 457 -29.51 -5.78 -4.36
N GLU A 458 -29.52 -5.69 -5.70
CA GLU A 458 -28.56 -6.39 -6.55
C GLU A 458 -27.12 -5.88 -6.35
N ILE A 459 -26.95 -4.55 -6.25
CA ILE A 459 -25.63 -3.94 -5.98
C ILE A 459 -25.13 -4.37 -4.60
N ASP A 460 -25.96 -4.30 -3.57
CA ASP A 460 -25.59 -4.70 -2.21
C ASP A 460 -25.21 -6.18 -2.13
N ALA A 461 -26.01 -7.05 -2.76
CA ALA A 461 -25.72 -8.47 -2.83
C ALA A 461 -24.40 -8.73 -3.56
N HIS A 462 -24.14 -8.03 -4.66
CA HIS A 462 -22.90 -8.11 -5.42
C HIS A 462 -21.69 -7.66 -4.60
N VAL A 463 -21.78 -6.50 -3.95
CA VAL A 463 -20.69 -5.97 -3.08
C VAL A 463 -20.36 -6.96 -1.96
N ARG A 464 -21.37 -7.51 -1.27
CA ARG A 464 -21.15 -8.50 -0.20
C ARG A 464 -20.58 -9.82 -0.71
N ALA A 465 -20.99 -10.26 -1.89
CA ALA A 465 -20.55 -11.52 -2.49
C ALA A 465 -19.15 -11.45 -3.12
N THR A 466 -18.78 -10.31 -3.71
CA THR A 466 -17.56 -10.18 -4.53
C THR A 466 -16.56 -9.14 -4.04
N GLY A 467 -16.98 -8.27 -3.13
CA GLY A 467 -16.13 -7.19 -2.62
C GLY A 467 -14.84 -7.72 -2.00
N ILE A 468 -13.76 -6.98 -2.21
CA ILE A 468 -12.41 -7.27 -1.69
C ILE A 468 -11.72 -5.98 -1.26
N THR A 469 -10.64 -6.12 -0.51
CA THR A 469 -9.73 -5.02 -0.21
C THR A 469 -9.00 -4.53 -1.49
N VAL A 470 -8.57 -3.27 -1.51
CA VAL A 470 -7.54 -2.80 -2.46
C VAL A 470 -6.14 -2.78 -1.83
N TYR A 471 -5.99 -3.51 -0.71
CA TYR A 471 -4.71 -3.81 -0.06
C TYR A 471 -4.03 -2.60 0.60
N HIS A 472 -4.83 -1.75 1.25
CA HIS A 472 -4.38 -0.53 1.91
C HIS A 472 -4.64 -0.52 3.44
N PRO A 473 -4.33 -1.60 4.20
CA PRO A 473 -4.56 -1.61 5.64
C PRO A 473 -3.66 -0.58 6.34
N ILE A 474 -4.29 0.19 7.27
CA ILE A 474 -3.63 1.25 8.06
C ILE A 474 -4.17 1.31 9.49
N GLY A 475 -3.55 2.13 10.32
CA GLY A 475 -4.17 2.70 11.53
C GLY A 475 -4.01 1.89 12.81
N THR A 476 -3.39 0.73 12.76
CA THR A 476 -3.30 -0.24 13.88
C THR A 476 -2.28 0.11 14.97
N CYS A 477 -1.44 1.12 14.73
CA CYS A 477 -0.58 1.79 15.70
C CYS A 477 -0.73 3.30 15.53
N ARG A 478 -1.98 3.80 15.41
CA ARG A 478 -2.26 5.18 14.98
C ARG A 478 -1.53 6.22 15.81
N MET A 479 -1.05 7.26 15.15
CA MET A 479 -0.53 8.45 15.82
C MET A 479 -1.67 9.33 16.33
N GLY A 480 -1.41 10.04 17.40
CA GLY A 480 -2.36 10.98 17.97
C GLY A 480 -1.88 11.60 19.26
N SER A 481 -2.71 12.50 19.84
CA SER A 481 -2.49 13.14 21.14
C SER A 481 -3.37 12.58 22.25
N ASP A 482 -4.37 11.77 21.89
CA ASP A 482 -5.30 11.16 22.85
C ASP A 482 -4.76 9.86 23.46
N SER A 483 -5.46 9.35 24.51
CA SER A 483 -5.07 8.15 25.26
C SER A 483 -5.10 6.86 24.45
N ASP A 484 -5.89 6.81 23.36
CA ASP A 484 -6.03 5.63 22.51
C ASP A 484 -4.98 5.59 21.39
N SER A 485 -4.17 6.64 21.24
CA SER A 485 -3.09 6.68 20.28
C SER A 485 -1.91 5.82 20.75
N VAL A 486 -1.35 5.02 19.83
CA VAL A 486 -0.21 4.11 20.08
C VAL A 486 1.11 4.85 20.00
N VAL A 487 1.24 5.76 19.05
CA VAL A 487 2.42 6.59 18.90
C VAL A 487 2.08 8.08 19.01
N ASP A 488 3.06 8.86 19.44
CA ASP A 488 2.97 10.32 19.43
C ASP A 488 3.15 10.89 18.01
N PRO A 489 3.01 12.22 17.80
CA PRO A 489 3.20 12.83 16.49
C PRO A 489 4.60 12.66 15.88
N GLU A 490 5.60 12.23 16.67
CA GLU A 490 6.95 11.90 16.21
C GLU A 490 7.17 10.39 16.00
N CYS A 491 6.05 9.62 15.95
CA CYS A 491 6.06 8.16 15.78
C CYS A 491 6.71 7.38 16.94
N ARG A 492 6.94 7.97 18.11
CA ARG A 492 7.46 7.28 19.31
C ARG A 492 6.33 6.49 19.97
N VAL A 493 6.61 5.24 20.34
CA VAL A 493 5.65 4.40 21.07
C VAL A 493 5.44 4.96 22.48
N ARG A 494 4.20 5.19 22.86
CA ARG A 494 3.87 5.75 24.17
C ARG A 494 4.23 4.79 25.29
N GLY A 495 4.86 5.33 26.33
CA GLY A 495 5.29 4.55 27.49
C GLY A 495 6.54 3.69 27.27
N VAL A 496 7.20 3.81 26.10
CA VAL A 496 8.45 3.09 25.79
C VAL A 496 9.47 4.05 25.21
N ASP A 497 10.62 4.14 25.86
CA ASP A 497 11.75 4.91 25.34
C ASP A 497 12.48 4.15 24.24
N ALA A 498 13.08 4.88 23.30
CA ALA A 498 13.89 4.33 22.21
C ALA A 498 13.16 3.32 21.30
N LEU A 499 11.83 3.44 21.18
CA LEU A 499 11.02 2.62 20.29
C LEU A 499 10.10 3.50 19.43
N ARG A 500 10.14 3.29 18.11
CA ARG A 500 9.22 3.92 17.18
C ARG A 500 8.50 2.90 16.32
N VAL A 501 7.32 3.29 15.81
CA VAL A 501 6.66 2.62 14.68
C VAL A 501 6.64 3.60 13.52
N VAL A 502 7.16 3.19 12.36
CA VAL A 502 7.20 4.03 11.16
C VAL A 502 6.78 3.19 9.96
N ASP A 503 5.49 3.13 9.71
CA ASP A 503 4.87 2.45 8.56
C ASP A 503 3.40 2.85 8.41
N ALA A 504 2.61 2.09 7.63
CA ALA A 504 1.20 2.37 7.41
C ALA A 504 0.35 2.32 8.69
N SER A 505 0.79 1.58 9.72
CA SER A 505 0.03 1.43 10.97
C SER A 505 -0.14 2.74 11.73
N VAL A 506 0.77 3.71 11.53
CA VAL A 506 0.73 4.99 12.27
C VAL A 506 -0.27 6.00 11.69
N MET A 507 -0.77 5.80 10.48
CA MET A 507 -1.76 6.70 9.91
C MET A 507 -2.99 6.77 10.80
N PRO A 508 -3.44 7.97 11.23
CA PRO A 508 -4.58 8.09 12.13
C PRO A 508 -5.91 7.80 11.45
N ASP A 509 -5.97 8.10 10.15
CA ASP A 509 -7.16 7.90 9.31
C ASP A 509 -6.74 7.68 7.86
N LEU A 510 -7.57 6.92 7.11
CA LEU A 510 -7.27 6.51 5.74
C LEU A 510 -7.35 7.70 4.79
N ILE A 511 -6.39 7.79 3.89
CA ILE A 511 -6.31 8.84 2.85
C ILE A 511 -7.10 8.44 1.60
N GLY A 512 -7.51 9.41 0.80
CA GLY A 512 -8.26 9.20 -0.44
C GLY A 512 -7.37 8.72 -1.59
N GLY A 513 -6.81 7.50 -1.47
CA GLY A 513 -6.00 6.90 -2.53
C GLY A 513 -5.05 5.79 -2.07
N ASN A 514 -4.18 5.35 -2.98
CA ASN A 514 -3.20 4.31 -2.72
C ASN A 514 -2.14 4.79 -1.70
N ILE A 515 -1.79 3.97 -0.72
CA ILE A 515 -1.05 4.41 0.47
C ILE A 515 0.49 4.37 0.34
N ASN A 516 1.07 3.75 -0.69
CA ASN A 516 2.52 3.53 -0.75
C ASN A 516 3.34 4.84 -0.73
N ALA A 517 2.91 5.86 -1.47
CA ALA A 517 3.57 7.17 -1.47
C ALA A 517 3.54 7.83 -0.09
N VAL A 518 2.43 7.67 0.64
CA VAL A 518 2.25 8.22 1.99
C VAL A 518 3.14 7.51 3.01
N VAL A 519 3.28 6.19 2.92
CA VAL A 519 4.19 5.41 3.78
C VAL A 519 5.64 5.87 3.59
N ILE A 520 6.06 6.11 2.35
CA ILE A 520 7.40 6.63 2.06
C ILE A 520 7.55 8.06 2.60
N MET A 521 6.55 8.93 2.42
CA MET A 521 6.54 10.29 2.95
C MET A 521 6.66 10.31 4.48
N ILE A 522 5.90 9.44 5.17
CA ILE A 522 6.00 9.29 6.64
C ILE A 522 7.43 8.89 7.04
N ALA A 523 8.03 7.93 6.34
CA ALA A 523 9.38 7.47 6.63
C ALA A 523 10.44 8.55 6.35
N GLU A 524 10.28 9.33 5.28
CA GLU A 524 11.13 10.49 4.98
C GLU A 524 11.09 11.54 6.10
N LYS A 525 9.89 11.86 6.58
CA LYS A 525 9.69 12.83 7.66
C LYS A 525 10.19 12.29 9.00
N ALA A 526 9.89 11.03 9.31
CA ALA A 526 10.36 10.37 10.52
C ALA A 526 11.89 10.26 10.56
N ALA A 527 12.56 10.05 9.42
CA ALA A 527 14.02 10.03 9.36
C ALA A 527 14.65 11.36 9.79
N ASP A 528 14.06 12.49 9.39
CA ASP A 528 14.54 13.81 9.86
C ASP A 528 14.31 13.97 11.38
N MET A 529 13.14 13.56 11.90
CA MET A 529 12.85 13.59 13.35
C MET A 529 13.83 12.72 14.15
N ILE A 530 14.11 11.50 13.69
CA ILE A 530 15.05 10.55 14.33
C ILE A 530 16.48 11.12 14.37
N ARG A 531 16.87 11.82 13.31
CA ARG A 531 18.20 12.44 13.18
C ARG A 531 18.31 13.81 13.86
N GLY A 532 17.22 14.33 14.44
CA GLY A 532 17.17 15.67 15.01
C GLY A 532 17.37 16.78 13.96
N ARG A 533 17.05 16.51 12.70
CA ARG A 533 17.12 17.50 11.61
C ARG A 533 15.91 18.44 11.67
N PRO A 534 16.07 19.73 11.33
CA PRO A 534 14.95 20.62 11.18
C PRO A 534 13.93 20.08 10.17
N ALA A 535 12.64 20.23 10.47
CA ALA A 535 11.59 19.90 9.52
C ALA A 535 11.73 20.77 8.25
N LEU A 536 11.39 20.20 7.09
CA LEU A 536 11.32 20.98 5.85
C LEU A 536 10.29 22.11 5.98
N ALA A 537 10.61 23.27 5.42
CA ALA A 537 9.71 24.43 5.46
C ALA A 537 8.35 24.08 4.85
N PRO A 538 7.23 24.44 5.49
CA PRO A 538 5.90 24.19 4.95
C PRO A 538 5.71 24.83 3.58
N SER A 539 4.95 24.18 2.68
CA SER A 539 4.62 24.67 1.35
C SER A 539 3.15 25.07 1.29
N ASN A 540 2.86 26.27 0.82
CA ASN A 540 1.49 26.81 0.67
C ASN A 540 0.90 26.56 -0.74
N ALA A 541 1.39 25.55 -1.47
CA ALA A 541 0.90 25.21 -2.81
C ALA A 541 -0.56 24.70 -2.81
#